data_c9a9573478072172b4e92236a1c106b7
#
_entry.id   c9a9573478072172b4e92236a1c106b7
#
_cell.length_a   1.000
_cell.length_b   1.000
_cell.length_c   1.000
_cell.angle_alpha   90.00
_cell.angle_beta   90.00
_cell.angle_gamma   90.00
#
_symmetry.space_group_name_H-M   'P 1'
#
loop_
_entity.id
_entity.type
_entity.pdbx_description
1 polymer ?
#
loop_
_entity_poly.entity_id
_entity_poly.type
_entity_poly.pdbx_seq_one_letter_code
_entity_poly.pdbx_strand_id
1 'polypeptide(L)'
;LEYQKQYQEIMIDEYQDSNLIQEAILTSVSTCRSGRYNIFMVGDVKQSIYRFRLSKPELFLEKFYTYNIEESQTQRIDLHKNFRSRKEVLESVNAIFRQIMTEKLGGIVYDDQAALYPGAEYPENENLNTEIYLIDSDLDRVKERYQLEENEKNAEELLQIASEKELEARAIAMRIRELLRTQKVTDKATGELRNAKYSDIVILTRSVKGFADVFTEVLNREGIPTYAGTSEGYFQTQEIGVLLDYLRTLDNRRQDIPLTAVLTSPFCGLDAEELAKIK
;
A
#
# COMPACT_ATOMS: atom_id res chain seq x y z
N LEU A 1 -21.36 31.82 3.49
CA LEU A 1 -21.15 33.03 4.31
C LEU A 1 -21.01 32.72 5.81
N GLU A 2 -21.73 31.72 6.34
CA GLU A 2 -21.69 31.38 7.77
C GLU A 2 -20.33 30.74 8.13
N TYR A 3 -19.90 29.74 7.41
CA TYR A 3 -18.60 29.06 7.61
C TYR A 3 -17.42 30.00 7.39
N GLN A 4 -17.49 30.95 6.46
CA GLN A 4 -16.45 31.97 6.25
C GLN A 4 -16.22 32.88 7.46
N LYS A 5 -17.24 33.07 8.31
CA LYS A 5 -17.12 33.77 9.56
C LYS A 5 -16.65 32.93 10.73
N GLN A 6 -16.91 31.62 10.62
CA GLN A 6 -16.61 30.63 11.66
C GLN A 6 -15.13 30.25 11.66
N TYR A 7 -14.56 29.98 10.46
CA TYR A 7 -13.19 29.52 10.34
C TYR A 7 -12.21 30.68 10.17
N GLN A 8 -11.30 30.82 11.12
CA GLN A 8 -10.21 31.79 11.02
C GLN A 8 -9.11 31.30 10.10
N GLU A 9 -8.78 30.02 10.18
CA GLU A 9 -7.80 29.33 9.34
C GLU A 9 -8.35 27.97 8.89
N ILE A 10 -7.98 27.56 7.68
CA ILE A 10 -8.33 26.29 7.07
C ILE A 10 -7.01 25.59 6.72
N MET A 11 -6.75 24.46 7.35
CA MET A 11 -5.52 23.68 7.13
C MET A 11 -5.86 22.41 6.36
N ILE A 12 -5.09 22.12 5.31
CA ILE A 12 -5.32 20.99 4.42
C ILE A 12 -4.01 20.23 4.29
N ASP A 13 -4.04 18.96 4.61
CA ASP A 13 -2.95 18.02 4.39
C ASP A 13 -3.19 17.23 3.11
N GLU A 14 -2.11 16.68 2.53
CA GLU A 14 -2.13 15.88 1.29
C GLU A 14 -2.89 16.59 0.14
N TYR A 15 -2.68 17.90 -0.01
CA TYR A 15 -3.46 18.70 -0.96
C TYR A 15 -3.28 18.25 -2.42
N GLN A 16 -2.18 17.57 -2.79
CA GLN A 16 -1.97 16.99 -4.12
C GLN A 16 -3.02 15.93 -4.50
N ASP A 17 -3.72 15.35 -3.52
CA ASP A 17 -4.77 14.36 -3.75
C ASP A 17 -6.18 14.96 -3.81
N SER A 18 -6.30 16.28 -3.72
CA SER A 18 -7.57 17.00 -3.80
C SER A 18 -8.19 16.91 -5.21
N ASN A 19 -9.51 16.88 -5.27
CA ASN A 19 -10.29 16.94 -6.50
C ASN A 19 -11.02 18.29 -6.64
N LEU A 20 -11.62 18.52 -7.81
CA LEU A 20 -12.32 19.79 -8.10
C LEU A 20 -13.50 20.08 -7.14
N ILE A 21 -14.16 19.05 -6.61
CA ILE A 21 -15.27 19.24 -5.67
C ILE A 21 -14.72 19.69 -4.32
N GLN A 22 -13.66 19.07 -3.84
CA GLN A 22 -12.98 19.47 -2.61
C GLN A 22 -12.44 20.89 -2.74
N GLU A 23 -11.79 21.24 -3.86
CA GLU A 23 -11.33 22.60 -4.12
C GLU A 23 -12.48 23.63 -4.12
N ALA A 24 -13.62 23.29 -4.73
CA ALA A 24 -14.79 24.14 -4.73
C ALA A 24 -15.36 24.36 -3.31
N ILE A 25 -15.38 23.31 -2.48
CA ILE A 25 -15.79 23.39 -1.07
C ILE A 25 -14.84 24.28 -0.30
N LEU A 26 -13.52 24.02 -0.36
CA LEU A 26 -12.48 24.77 0.33
C LEU A 26 -12.53 26.27 -0.02
N THR A 27 -12.62 26.57 -1.31
CA THR A 27 -12.75 27.94 -1.79
C THR A 27 -14.05 28.60 -1.31
N SER A 28 -15.14 27.84 -1.17
CA SER A 28 -16.43 28.37 -0.74
C SER A 28 -16.49 28.67 0.75
N VAL A 29 -15.80 27.88 1.59
CA VAL A 29 -15.75 28.09 3.06
C VAL A 29 -14.63 29.05 3.47
N SER A 30 -13.66 29.28 2.58
CA SER A 30 -12.57 30.24 2.83
C SER A 30 -12.98 31.67 2.57
N THR A 31 -12.15 32.59 3.04
CA THR A 31 -12.29 34.04 2.78
C THR A 31 -11.43 34.54 1.61
N CYS A 32 -10.80 33.62 0.85
CA CYS A 32 -9.91 33.97 -0.26
C CYS A 32 -10.59 34.80 -1.35
N ARG A 33 -11.88 34.55 -1.64
CA ARG A 33 -12.65 35.36 -2.61
C ARG A 33 -12.87 36.82 -2.17
N SER A 34 -12.79 37.10 -0.90
CA SER A 34 -12.87 38.48 -0.35
C SER A 34 -11.50 39.14 -0.18
N GLY A 35 -10.43 38.51 -0.68
CA GLY A 35 -9.06 39.02 -0.60
C GLY A 35 -8.36 38.78 0.73
N ARG A 36 -8.97 38.03 1.64
CA ARG A 36 -8.34 37.56 2.88
C ARG A 36 -8.00 36.12 2.77
N TYR A 37 -6.72 35.81 2.66
CA TYR A 37 -6.23 34.45 2.50
C TYR A 37 -6.10 33.78 3.87
N ASN A 38 -6.87 32.70 4.08
CA ASN A 38 -6.91 31.95 5.34
C ASN A 38 -6.79 30.44 5.10
N ILE A 39 -6.14 30.01 4.01
CA ILE A 39 -5.91 28.60 3.69
C ILE A 39 -4.42 28.32 3.82
N PHE A 40 -4.08 27.27 4.56
CA PHE A 40 -2.75 26.69 4.65
C PHE A 40 -2.81 25.26 4.06
N MET A 41 -2.01 25.01 3.03
CA MET A 41 -2.00 23.74 2.30
C MET A 41 -0.64 23.08 2.41
N VAL A 42 -0.63 21.80 2.72
CA VAL A 42 0.58 20.97 2.71
C VAL A 42 0.39 19.84 1.71
N GLY A 43 1.44 19.52 0.97
CA GLY A 43 1.40 18.43 0.01
C GLY A 43 2.73 18.21 -0.67
N ASP A 44 2.81 17.12 -1.39
CA ASP A 44 3.95 16.77 -2.23
C ASP A 44 3.45 16.15 -3.54
N VAL A 45 3.60 16.87 -4.65
CA VAL A 45 3.13 16.40 -5.95
C VAL A 45 3.75 15.06 -6.36
N LYS A 46 4.98 14.77 -5.90
CA LYS A 46 5.66 13.49 -6.15
C LYS A 46 4.93 12.29 -5.53
N GLN A 47 4.11 12.53 -4.50
CA GLN A 47 3.33 11.52 -3.79
C GLN A 47 1.89 11.41 -4.29
N SER A 48 1.52 12.09 -5.37
CA SER A 48 0.18 11.99 -5.95
C SER A 48 -0.05 10.63 -6.60
N ILE A 49 -0.77 9.75 -5.91
CA ILE A 49 -1.07 8.38 -6.34
C ILE A 49 -2.57 8.11 -6.51
N TYR A 50 -3.44 9.08 -6.22
CA TYR A 50 -4.91 8.92 -6.24
C TYR A 50 -5.60 9.46 -7.50
N ARG A 51 -4.87 9.56 -8.62
CA ARG A 51 -5.46 10.01 -9.89
C ARG A 51 -6.65 9.16 -10.34
N PHE A 52 -6.65 7.86 -10.03
CA PHE A 52 -7.78 6.95 -10.25
C PHE A 52 -9.03 7.26 -9.41
N ARG A 53 -8.90 8.07 -8.36
CA ARG A 53 -10.00 8.62 -7.55
C ARG A 53 -10.36 10.06 -7.95
N LEU A 54 -10.03 10.46 -9.17
CA LEU A 54 -10.27 11.80 -9.72
C LEU A 54 -9.51 12.91 -9.01
N SER A 55 -8.41 12.61 -8.30
CA SER A 55 -7.53 13.66 -7.79
C SER A 55 -6.96 14.49 -8.94
N LYS A 56 -6.71 15.75 -8.67
CA LYS A 56 -6.21 16.74 -9.63
C LYS A 56 -4.92 17.37 -9.11
N PRO A 57 -3.76 16.69 -9.27
CA PRO A 57 -2.46 17.24 -8.87
C PRO A 57 -2.16 18.59 -9.50
N GLU A 58 -2.79 18.88 -10.65
CA GLU A 58 -2.68 20.16 -11.35
C GLU A 58 -3.11 21.35 -10.48
N LEU A 59 -4.04 21.17 -9.53
CA LEU A 59 -4.45 22.20 -8.57
C LEU A 59 -3.30 22.59 -7.63
N PHE A 60 -2.51 21.60 -7.20
CA PHE A 60 -1.32 21.86 -6.39
C PHE A 60 -0.20 22.47 -7.24
N LEU A 61 0.04 21.97 -8.44
CA LEU A 61 1.06 22.47 -9.36
C LEU A 61 0.80 23.93 -9.75
N GLU A 62 -0.44 24.33 -9.99
CA GLU A 62 -0.81 25.70 -10.27
C GLU A 62 -0.33 26.62 -9.13
N LYS A 63 -0.63 26.27 -7.88
CA LYS A 63 -0.20 27.03 -6.70
C LYS A 63 1.33 26.99 -6.54
N PHE A 64 1.94 25.84 -6.78
CA PHE A 64 3.40 25.67 -6.70
C PHE A 64 4.14 26.60 -7.64
N TYR A 65 3.62 26.83 -8.86
CA TYR A 65 4.25 27.70 -9.86
C TYR A 65 3.85 29.17 -9.73
N THR A 66 2.70 29.47 -9.13
CA THR A 66 2.17 30.85 -9.06
C THR A 66 2.44 31.54 -7.74
N TYR A 67 2.63 30.78 -6.64
CA TYR A 67 2.88 31.35 -5.33
C TYR A 67 4.36 31.78 -5.19
N ASN A 68 4.57 32.90 -4.50
CA ASN A 68 5.91 33.45 -4.30
C ASN A 68 6.67 32.74 -3.19
N ILE A 69 7.99 32.59 -3.35
CA ILE A 69 8.87 32.10 -2.27
C ILE A 69 9.05 33.17 -1.19
N GLU A 70 9.09 34.43 -1.61
CA GLU A 70 9.19 35.57 -0.69
C GLU A 70 7.87 35.80 0.06
N GLU A 71 7.96 36.45 1.21
CA GLU A 71 6.79 36.76 2.05
C GLU A 71 5.74 37.52 1.26
N SER A 72 4.56 36.96 1.14
CA SER A 72 3.42 37.53 0.40
C SER A 72 2.12 36.90 0.89
N GLN A 73 0.98 37.42 0.40
CA GLN A 73 -0.34 36.88 0.71
C GLN A 73 -0.54 35.45 0.18
N THR A 74 0.21 35.07 -0.85
CA THR A 74 0.21 33.72 -1.43
C THR A 74 1.66 33.23 -1.44
N GLN A 75 2.12 32.73 -0.30
CA GLN A 75 3.49 32.30 -0.10
C GLN A 75 3.63 30.80 -0.28
N ARG A 76 4.72 30.36 -0.96
CA ARG A 76 5.19 29.00 -1.05
C ARG A 76 6.38 28.79 -0.12
N ILE A 77 6.33 27.72 0.68
CA ILE A 77 7.42 27.31 1.57
C ILE A 77 7.85 25.92 1.14
N ASP A 78 9.08 25.78 0.67
CA ASP A 78 9.63 24.50 0.22
C ASP A 78 10.33 23.78 1.36
N LEU A 79 9.89 22.56 1.66
CA LEU A 79 10.48 21.71 2.69
C LEU A 79 11.33 20.62 2.00
N HIS A 80 12.65 20.73 2.12
CA HIS A 80 13.59 19.82 1.43
C HIS A 80 14.11 18.68 2.31
N LYS A 81 13.93 18.77 3.64
CA LYS A 81 14.51 17.80 4.56
C LYS A 81 13.50 16.72 4.96
N ASN A 82 13.94 15.46 4.85
CA ASN A 82 13.20 14.31 5.33
C ASN A 82 13.74 13.86 6.69
N PHE A 83 12.88 13.84 7.70
CA PHE A 83 13.21 13.45 9.07
C PHE A 83 12.78 12.02 9.42
N ARG A 84 12.20 11.30 8.46
CA ARG A 84 11.65 9.95 8.66
C ARG A 84 12.61 8.85 8.28
N SER A 85 13.36 9.07 7.20
CA SER A 85 14.16 8.02 6.56
C SER A 85 15.66 8.26 6.71
N ARG A 86 16.41 7.19 6.74
CA ARG A 86 17.87 7.22 6.68
C ARG A 86 18.36 7.72 5.32
N LYS A 87 19.59 8.24 5.31
CA LYS A 87 20.26 8.77 4.12
C LYS A 87 20.30 7.76 2.98
N GLU A 88 20.62 6.50 3.25
CA GLU A 88 20.77 5.45 2.25
C GLU A 88 19.44 5.16 1.53
N VAL A 89 18.32 5.23 2.25
CA VAL A 89 16.99 5.09 1.68
C VAL A 89 16.68 6.28 0.75
N LEU A 90 16.97 7.50 1.19
CA LEU A 90 16.72 8.71 0.41
C LEU A 90 17.59 8.75 -0.85
N GLU A 91 18.87 8.38 -0.75
CA GLU A 91 19.79 8.31 -1.89
C GLU A 91 19.32 7.28 -2.94
N SER A 92 18.83 6.12 -2.49
CA SER A 92 18.28 5.09 -3.37
C SER A 92 17.02 5.58 -4.08
N VAL A 93 16.11 6.23 -3.36
CA VAL A 93 14.91 6.86 -3.93
C VAL A 93 15.30 7.93 -4.94
N ASN A 94 16.21 8.84 -4.59
CA ASN A 94 16.71 9.87 -5.50
C ASN A 94 17.32 9.28 -6.76
N ALA A 95 18.14 8.23 -6.63
CA ALA A 95 18.80 7.58 -7.76
C ALA A 95 17.79 6.98 -8.75
N ILE A 96 16.73 6.36 -8.25
CA ILE A 96 15.67 5.79 -9.09
C ILE A 96 14.83 6.89 -9.75
N PHE A 97 14.34 7.86 -8.97
CA PHE A 97 13.43 8.87 -9.49
C PHE A 97 14.09 9.86 -10.45
N ARG A 98 15.38 10.14 -10.30
CA ARG A 98 16.14 10.92 -11.31
C ARG A 98 16.17 10.26 -12.68
N GLN A 99 16.04 8.94 -12.76
CA GLN A 99 16.04 8.20 -14.02
C GLN A 99 14.65 8.09 -14.64
N ILE A 100 13.60 7.97 -13.84
CA ILE A 100 12.27 7.64 -14.34
C ILE A 100 11.26 8.79 -14.26
N MET A 101 11.40 9.74 -13.32
CA MET A 101 10.44 10.82 -13.15
C MET A 101 10.79 12.01 -14.04
N THR A 102 9.90 12.28 -14.97
CA THR A 102 9.97 13.39 -15.91
C THR A 102 8.67 14.18 -15.88
N GLU A 103 8.66 15.37 -16.48
CA GLU A 103 7.44 16.17 -16.61
C GLU A 103 6.28 15.38 -17.22
N LYS A 104 6.56 14.53 -18.21
CA LYS A 104 5.54 13.67 -18.85
C LYS A 104 5.07 12.51 -17.97
N LEU A 105 5.96 11.92 -17.18
CA LEU A 105 5.66 10.74 -16.39
C LEU A 105 5.26 11.05 -14.94
N GLY A 106 5.74 12.13 -14.37
CA GLY A 106 5.50 12.50 -12.97
C GLY A 106 4.90 13.90 -12.77
N GLY A 107 4.72 14.66 -13.85
CA GLY A 107 4.22 16.04 -13.80
C GLY A 107 5.27 17.07 -13.38
N ILE A 108 6.46 16.63 -12.95
CA ILE A 108 7.60 17.46 -12.57
C ILE A 108 8.91 16.83 -13.07
N VAL A 109 9.93 17.66 -13.19
CA VAL A 109 11.31 17.19 -13.37
C VAL A 109 11.91 16.88 -11.99
N TYR A 110 12.49 15.69 -11.82
CA TYR A 110 13.13 15.31 -10.57
C TYR A 110 14.57 15.81 -10.54
N ASP A 111 14.73 17.07 -10.19
CA ASP A 111 16.01 17.76 -10.05
C ASP A 111 16.47 17.84 -8.58
N ASP A 112 17.46 18.69 -8.30
CA ASP A 112 17.95 18.88 -6.94
C ASP A 112 16.95 19.60 -6.03
N GLN A 113 15.98 20.34 -6.56
CA GLN A 113 14.91 20.94 -5.77
C GLN A 113 13.84 19.91 -5.40
N ALA A 114 13.59 18.92 -6.26
CA ALA A 114 12.66 17.84 -6.00
C ALA A 114 13.28 16.70 -5.15
N ALA A 115 14.59 16.60 -5.10
CA ALA A 115 15.30 15.54 -4.39
C ALA A 115 15.07 15.58 -2.87
N LEU A 116 15.18 14.41 -2.24
CA LEU A 116 15.03 14.25 -0.80
C LEU A 116 16.38 14.38 -0.11
N TYR A 117 16.44 15.16 0.94
CA TYR A 117 17.65 15.37 1.74
C TYR A 117 17.45 14.90 3.19
N PRO A 118 18.48 14.26 3.81
CA PRO A 118 18.38 13.82 5.20
C PRO A 118 18.25 15.02 6.14
N GLY A 119 17.27 14.95 7.04
CA GLY A 119 17.03 15.95 8.09
C GLY A 119 17.23 15.42 9.49
N ALA A 120 17.23 14.08 9.66
CA ALA A 120 17.49 13.42 10.93
C ALA A 120 18.84 12.69 10.90
N GLU A 121 19.49 12.64 12.07
CA GLU A 121 20.67 11.82 12.30
C GLU A 121 20.25 10.47 12.86
N TYR A 122 20.91 9.41 12.37
CA TYR A 122 20.69 8.04 12.81
C TYR A 122 22.03 7.41 13.22
N PRO A 123 22.07 6.49 14.19
CA PRO A 123 23.27 5.74 14.52
C PRO A 123 23.85 5.05 13.29
N GLU A 124 25.17 4.96 13.21
CA GLU A 124 25.83 4.18 12.15
C GLU A 124 25.32 2.73 12.18
N ASN A 125 25.07 2.17 11.01
CA ASN A 125 24.57 0.82 10.85
C ASN A 125 25.13 0.24 9.54
N GLU A 126 25.16 -1.08 9.44
CA GLU A 126 25.69 -1.80 8.28
C GLU A 126 24.56 -2.37 7.41
N ASN A 127 24.90 -2.74 6.18
CA ASN A 127 23.99 -3.41 5.23
C ASN A 127 22.67 -2.65 4.97
N LEU A 128 22.78 -1.35 4.73
CA LEU A 128 21.64 -0.45 4.48
C LEU A 128 21.35 -0.21 2.99
N ASN A 129 22.06 -0.88 2.10
CA ASN A 129 21.88 -0.71 0.66
C ASN A 129 20.53 -1.26 0.21
N THR A 130 19.94 -0.59 -0.77
CA THR A 130 18.75 -1.10 -1.46
C THR A 130 19.12 -2.34 -2.26
N GLU A 131 18.36 -3.41 -2.10
CA GLU A 131 18.54 -4.68 -2.78
C GLU A 131 17.47 -4.86 -3.85
N ILE A 132 17.83 -5.44 -4.98
CA ILE A 132 16.91 -5.78 -6.06
C ILE A 132 16.97 -7.29 -6.25
N TYR A 133 15.84 -7.95 -6.07
CA TYR A 133 15.69 -9.39 -6.31
C TYR A 133 14.93 -9.59 -7.61
N LEU A 134 15.54 -10.30 -8.54
CA LEU A 134 14.91 -10.74 -9.78
C LEU A 134 14.59 -12.23 -9.66
N ILE A 135 13.32 -12.56 -9.76
CA ILE A 135 12.84 -13.93 -9.71
C ILE A 135 12.50 -14.33 -11.14
N ASP A 136 13.25 -15.32 -11.66
CA ASP A 136 12.99 -15.91 -12.98
C ASP A 136 11.96 -17.02 -12.81
N SER A 137 10.77 -16.84 -13.38
CA SER A 137 9.69 -17.82 -13.35
C SER A 137 9.64 -18.69 -14.62
N ASP A 138 10.55 -18.45 -15.58
CA ASP A 138 10.66 -19.22 -16.82
C ASP A 138 11.42 -20.53 -16.55
N LEU A 139 10.68 -21.62 -16.48
CA LEU A 139 11.21 -22.96 -16.18
C LEU A 139 12.27 -23.42 -17.17
N ASP A 140 12.09 -23.13 -18.44
CA ASP A 140 13.02 -23.61 -19.47
C ASP A 140 14.36 -22.87 -19.34
N ARG A 141 14.35 -21.57 -19.04
CA ARG A 141 15.57 -20.81 -18.75
C ARG A 141 16.25 -21.24 -17.45
N VAL A 142 15.47 -21.58 -16.44
CA VAL A 142 16.01 -22.08 -15.16
C VAL A 142 16.71 -23.42 -15.37
N LYS A 143 16.12 -24.35 -16.13
CA LYS A 143 16.73 -25.62 -16.47
C LYS A 143 18.04 -25.45 -17.25
N GLU A 144 18.05 -24.62 -18.29
CA GLU A 144 19.25 -24.32 -19.07
C GLU A 144 20.37 -23.68 -18.22
N ARG A 145 20.02 -22.73 -17.37
CA ARG A 145 21.00 -21.99 -16.53
C ARG A 145 21.68 -22.88 -15.49
N TYR A 146 20.92 -23.78 -14.86
CA TYR A 146 21.42 -24.62 -13.78
C TYR A 146 21.76 -26.04 -14.22
N GLN A 147 21.66 -26.36 -15.52
CA GLN A 147 21.94 -27.68 -16.08
C GLN A 147 21.24 -28.80 -15.28
N LEU A 148 19.98 -28.54 -14.88
CA LEU A 148 19.20 -29.52 -14.12
C LEU A 148 18.91 -30.73 -15.03
N GLU A 149 19.40 -31.90 -14.64
CA GLU A 149 19.11 -33.14 -15.34
C GLU A 149 17.62 -33.51 -15.16
N GLU A 150 17.04 -34.21 -16.16
CA GLU A 150 15.63 -34.62 -16.18
C GLU A 150 15.18 -35.48 -14.97
N ASN A 151 16.08 -35.85 -14.10
CA ASN A 151 15.82 -36.72 -12.94
C ASN A 151 15.46 -36.00 -11.65
N GLU A 152 15.49 -34.65 -11.60
CA GLU A 152 15.04 -33.88 -10.42
C GLU A 152 13.54 -33.55 -10.50
N LYS A 153 12.71 -34.61 -10.60
CA LYS A 153 11.23 -34.49 -10.57
C LYS A 153 10.70 -33.61 -9.44
N ASN A 154 11.39 -33.58 -8.31
CA ASN A 154 10.99 -32.78 -7.18
C ASN A 154 11.11 -31.27 -7.44
N ALA A 155 12.07 -30.79 -8.22
CA ALA A 155 12.22 -29.38 -8.56
C ALA A 155 11.18 -28.95 -9.60
N GLU A 156 10.88 -29.80 -10.56
CA GLU A 156 9.84 -29.55 -11.57
C GLU A 156 8.43 -29.53 -10.98
N GLU A 157 8.09 -30.46 -10.08
CA GLU A 157 6.80 -30.45 -9.39
C GLU A 157 6.63 -29.21 -8.51
N LEU A 158 7.68 -28.81 -7.80
CA LEU A 158 7.63 -27.58 -6.96
C LEU A 158 7.47 -26.29 -7.78
N LEU A 159 8.08 -26.23 -8.97
CA LEU A 159 8.01 -25.07 -9.84
C LEU A 159 6.71 -25.04 -10.68
N GLN A 160 6.17 -26.18 -11.08
CA GLN A 160 4.89 -26.27 -11.80
C GLN A 160 3.67 -25.97 -10.92
N ILE A 161 3.77 -26.19 -9.60
CA ILE A 161 2.66 -26.00 -8.66
C ILE A 161 2.66 -24.58 -8.08
N ALA A 162 3.82 -23.91 -8.00
CA ALA A 162 3.91 -22.59 -7.42
C ALA A 162 3.58 -21.49 -8.44
N SER A 163 2.58 -20.68 -8.16
CA SER A 163 2.34 -19.47 -8.94
C SER A 163 3.52 -18.49 -8.79
N GLU A 164 3.71 -17.59 -9.77
CA GLU A 164 4.74 -16.54 -9.69
C GLU A 164 4.71 -15.79 -8.34
N LYS A 165 3.52 -15.54 -7.82
CA LYS A 165 3.32 -14.87 -6.52
C LYS A 165 3.78 -15.69 -5.33
N GLU A 166 3.65 -17.02 -5.40
CA GLU A 166 4.17 -17.90 -4.36
C GLU A 166 5.71 -17.94 -4.35
N LEU A 167 6.33 -17.90 -5.52
CA LEU A 167 7.78 -17.78 -5.64
C LEU A 167 8.30 -16.47 -5.05
N GLU A 168 7.63 -15.35 -5.35
CA GLU A 168 7.92 -14.06 -4.74
C GLU A 168 7.76 -14.12 -3.21
N ALA A 169 6.64 -14.66 -2.71
CA ALA A 169 6.38 -14.77 -1.28
C ALA A 169 7.43 -15.62 -0.54
N ARG A 170 7.89 -16.72 -1.16
CA ARG A 170 8.96 -17.57 -0.60
C ARG A 170 10.31 -16.85 -0.58
N ALA A 171 10.67 -16.13 -1.65
CA ALA A 171 11.88 -15.32 -1.68
C ALA A 171 11.86 -14.25 -0.58
N ILE A 172 10.74 -13.58 -0.38
CA ILE A 172 10.52 -12.63 0.71
C ILE A 172 10.65 -13.32 2.07
N ALA A 173 10.06 -14.51 2.25
CA ALA A 173 10.17 -15.26 3.50
C ALA A 173 11.63 -15.60 3.86
N MET A 174 12.41 -16.02 2.89
CA MET A 174 13.85 -16.29 3.07
C MET A 174 14.60 -15.02 3.51
N ARG A 175 14.34 -13.89 2.83
CA ARG A 175 14.99 -12.63 3.15
C ARG A 175 14.59 -12.09 4.54
N ILE A 176 13.32 -12.22 4.91
CA ILE A 176 12.84 -11.84 6.26
C ILE A 176 13.59 -12.61 7.34
N ARG A 177 13.75 -13.92 7.20
CA ARG A 177 14.50 -14.74 8.18
C ARG A 177 15.96 -14.31 8.30
N GLU A 178 16.57 -13.94 7.19
CA GLU A 178 17.95 -13.43 7.20
C GLU A 178 18.01 -12.07 7.89
N LEU A 179 17.12 -11.13 7.56
CA LEU A 179 17.06 -9.80 8.17
C LEU A 179 16.86 -9.87 9.69
N LEU A 180 16.03 -10.77 10.19
CA LEU A 180 15.83 -10.94 11.63
C LEU A 180 17.10 -11.41 12.38
N ARG A 181 18.04 -12.06 11.67
CA ARG A 181 19.31 -12.53 12.26
C ARG A 181 20.41 -11.48 12.15
N THR A 182 20.43 -10.72 11.08
CA THR A 182 21.57 -9.85 10.71
C THR A 182 21.28 -8.38 10.82
N GLN A 183 20.03 -7.96 10.61
CA GLN A 183 19.69 -6.54 10.49
C GLN A 183 19.39 -5.91 11.84
N LYS A 184 19.95 -4.72 12.05
CA LYS A 184 19.61 -3.86 13.17
C LYS A 184 18.74 -2.70 12.70
N VAL A 185 17.85 -2.25 13.57
CA VAL A 185 16.98 -1.08 13.36
C VAL A 185 17.08 -0.14 14.53
N THR A 186 16.87 1.15 14.30
CA THR A 186 16.87 2.14 15.38
C THR A 186 15.57 2.04 16.15
N ASP A 187 15.66 1.85 17.45
CA ASP A 187 14.51 1.91 18.34
C ASP A 187 14.03 3.36 18.48
N LYS A 188 12.75 3.60 18.25
CA LYS A 188 12.17 4.96 18.26
C LYS A 188 12.14 5.58 19.67
N ALA A 189 12.10 4.76 20.72
CA ALA A 189 11.98 5.25 22.08
C ALA A 189 13.37 5.60 22.67
N THR A 190 14.40 4.81 22.34
CA THR A 190 15.74 4.98 22.91
C THR A 190 16.73 5.66 21.97
N GLY A 191 16.47 5.62 20.65
CA GLY A 191 17.42 6.06 19.63
C GLY A 191 18.56 5.06 19.37
N GLU A 192 18.61 3.93 20.07
CA GLU A 192 19.67 2.93 19.96
C GLU A 192 19.36 1.86 18.93
N LEU A 193 20.39 1.14 18.48
CA LEU A 193 20.23 0.01 17.57
C LEU A 193 19.77 -1.25 18.33
N ARG A 194 18.74 -1.90 17.85
CA ARG A 194 18.27 -3.23 18.27
C ARG A 194 18.11 -4.16 17.07
N ASN A 195 18.04 -5.46 17.32
CA ASN A 195 17.73 -6.42 16.27
C ASN A 195 16.34 -6.15 15.67
N ALA A 196 16.20 -6.39 14.37
CA ALA A 196 14.94 -6.29 13.66
C ALA A 196 13.91 -7.31 14.21
N LYS A 197 12.64 -6.94 14.18
CA LYS A 197 11.49 -7.77 14.54
C LYS A 197 10.53 -7.84 13.34
N TYR A 198 9.62 -8.80 13.32
CA TYR A 198 8.58 -8.90 12.27
C TYR A 198 7.78 -7.60 12.10
N SER A 199 7.47 -6.91 13.20
CA SER A 199 6.75 -5.64 13.19
C SER A 199 7.50 -4.46 12.54
N ASP A 200 8.79 -4.60 12.28
CA ASP A 200 9.59 -3.58 11.61
C ASP A 200 9.57 -3.72 10.08
N ILE A 201 8.96 -4.80 9.56
CA ILE A 201 8.99 -5.17 8.15
C ILE A 201 7.61 -4.94 7.54
N VAL A 202 7.57 -4.26 6.41
CA VAL A 202 6.34 -4.01 5.64
C VAL A 202 6.55 -4.47 4.21
N ILE A 203 5.56 -5.19 3.68
CA ILE A 203 5.50 -5.59 2.27
C ILE A 203 4.50 -4.68 1.56
N LEU A 204 4.96 -3.93 0.57
CA LEU A 204 4.14 -3.04 -0.23
C LEU A 204 3.93 -3.65 -1.62
N THR A 205 2.68 -3.76 -2.04
CA THR A 205 2.30 -4.24 -3.36
C THR A 205 1.50 -3.17 -4.10
N ARG A 206 1.52 -3.20 -5.42
CA ARG A 206 0.71 -2.26 -6.23
C ARG A 206 -0.79 -2.45 -6.00
N SER A 207 -1.23 -3.68 -5.76
CA SER A 207 -2.61 -4.04 -5.46
C SER A 207 -2.63 -5.07 -4.35
N VAL A 208 -3.46 -4.86 -3.36
CA VAL A 208 -3.64 -5.84 -2.27
C VAL A 208 -4.42 -7.05 -2.79
N LYS A 209 -5.42 -6.81 -3.68
CA LYS A 209 -6.25 -7.88 -4.25
C LYS A 209 -5.43 -8.88 -5.06
N GLY A 210 -5.56 -10.15 -4.70
CA GLY A 210 -4.87 -11.27 -5.36
C GLY A 210 -3.38 -11.43 -4.99
N PHE A 211 -2.83 -10.56 -4.11
CA PHE A 211 -1.51 -10.75 -3.52
C PHE A 211 -1.62 -11.10 -2.03
N ALA A 212 -2.48 -10.38 -1.30
CA ALA A 212 -2.55 -10.50 0.15
C ALA A 212 -2.83 -11.92 0.62
N ASP A 213 -3.75 -12.63 -0.02
CA ASP A 213 -4.13 -13.98 0.38
C ASP A 213 -2.97 -14.96 0.17
N VAL A 214 -2.35 -14.93 -1.03
CA VAL A 214 -1.21 -15.80 -1.36
C VAL A 214 -0.01 -15.51 -0.45
N PHE A 215 0.34 -14.23 -0.26
CA PHE A 215 1.45 -13.83 0.59
C PHE A 215 1.19 -14.20 2.05
N THR A 216 -0.01 -13.95 2.56
CA THR A 216 -0.37 -14.31 3.94
C THR A 216 -0.31 -15.81 4.16
N GLU A 217 -0.84 -16.61 3.22
CA GLU A 217 -0.81 -18.06 3.31
C GLU A 217 0.63 -18.59 3.30
N VAL A 218 1.44 -18.18 2.32
CA VAL A 218 2.82 -18.64 2.20
C VAL A 218 3.66 -18.24 3.41
N LEU A 219 3.59 -16.97 3.82
CA LEU A 219 4.37 -16.47 4.95
C LEU A 219 3.98 -17.14 6.26
N ASN A 220 2.67 -17.34 6.51
CA ASN A 220 2.21 -18.07 7.70
C ASN A 220 2.65 -19.56 7.68
N ARG A 221 2.60 -20.22 6.52
CA ARG A 221 3.11 -21.60 6.34
C ARG A 221 4.61 -21.68 6.65
N GLU A 222 5.35 -20.63 6.29
CA GLU A 222 6.77 -20.47 6.61
C GLU A 222 7.03 -20.02 8.07
N GLY A 223 6.01 -19.90 8.91
CA GLY A 223 6.13 -19.50 10.31
C GLY A 223 6.40 -18.01 10.53
N ILE A 224 6.12 -17.16 9.53
CA ILE A 224 6.24 -15.71 9.61
C ILE A 224 4.87 -15.11 9.87
N PRO A 225 4.61 -14.54 11.07
CA PRO A 225 3.32 -13.94 11.39
C PRO A 225 3.07 -12.75 10.48
N THR A 226 2.01 -12.82 9.69
CA THR A 226 1.69 -11.82 8.68
C THR A 226 0.26 -11.33 8.85
N TYR A 227 0.07 -10.02 8.69
CA TYR A 227 -1.23 -9.38 8.70
C TYR A 227 -1.41 -8.56 7.42
N ALA A 228 -2.46 -8.83 6.67
CA ALA A 228 -2.87 -8.03 5.53
C ALA A 228 -4.10 -7.21 5.93
N GLY A 229 -4.00 -5.88 5.83
CA GLY A 229 -5.10 -4.95 6.14
C GLY A 229 -6.20 -4.94 5.07
N THR A 230 -6.69 -6.12 4.67
CA THR A 230 -7.82 -6.23 3.75
C THR A 230 -9.11 -6.15 4.54
N SER A 231 -9.90 -5.12 4.28
CA SER A 231 -11.28 -5.05 4.75
C SER A 231 -12.26 -5.86 3.88
N GLU A 232 -11.76 -6.49 2.82
CA GLU A 232 -12.56 -7.34 1.94
C GLU A 232 -12.56 -8.76 2.51
N GLY A 233 -13.64 -9.18 3.09
CA GLY A 233 -13.76 -10.59 3.44
C GLY A 233 -14.67 -10.91 4.61
N TYR A 234 -14.96 -9.99 5.51
CA TYR A 234 -15.85 -10.32 6.63
C TYR A 234 -17.19 -10.90 6.15
N PHE A 235 -17.82 -10.25 5.18
CA PHE A 235 -19.08 -10.72 4.58
C PHE A 235 -18.91 -11.82 3.51
N GLN A 236 -17.67 -12.14 3.12
CA GLN A 236 -17.37 -13.18 2.13
C GLN A 236 -16.86 -14.46 2.77
N THR A 237 -16.62 -14.46 4.09
CA THR A 237 -16.26 -15.69 4.80
C THR A 237 -17.45 -16.64 4.79
N GLN A 238 -17.19 -17.94 4.70
CA GLN A 238 -18.23 -18.96 4.63
C GLN A 238 -19.17 -18.90 5.82
N GLU A 239 -18.63 -18.65 7.02
CA GLU A 239 -19.39 -18.56 8.27
C GLU A 239 -20.38 -17.41 8.25
N ILE A 240 -19.95 -16.24 7.81
CA ILE A 240 -20.81 -15.05 7.70
C ILE A 240 -21.80 -15.22 6.55
N GLY A 241 -21.37 -15.82 5.43
CA GLY A 241 -22.25 -16.16 4.31
C GLY A 241 -23.43 -17.02 4.77
N VAL A 242 -23.15 -18.08 5.51
CA VAL A 242 -24.19 -18.96 6.07
C VAL A 242 -25.12 -18.23 7.05
N LEU A 243 -24.58 -17.35 7.89
CA LEU A 243 -25.40 -16.54 8.80
C LEU A 243 -26.32 -15.57 8.03
N LEU A 244 -25.82 -14.94 6.99
CA LEU A 244 -26.61 -14.07 6.12
C LEU A 244 -27.72 -14.86 5.40
N ASP A 245 -27.40 -16.06 4.91
CA ASP A 245 -28.40 -16.93 4.28
C ASP A 245 -29.43 -17.43 5.28
N TYR A 246 -29.04 -17.69 6.51
CA TYR A 246 -29.98 -17.98 7.60
C TYR A 246 -30.93 -16.79 7.85
N LEU A 247 -30.43 -15.57 7.93
CA LEU A 247 -31.26 -14.37 8.08
C LEU A 247 -32.19 -14.16 6.88
N ARG A 248 -31.71 -14.38 5.63
CA ARG A 248 -32.54 -14.34 4.43
C ARG A 248 -33.66 -15.40 4.47
N THR A 249 -33.36 -16.59 4.97
CA THR A 249 -34.34 -17.67 5.11
C THR A 249 -35.40 -17.32 6.18
N LEU A 250 -35.05 -16.61 7.24
CA LEU A 250 -36.01 -16.12 8.25
C LEU A 250 -36.94 -15.05 7.65
N ASP A 251 -36.39 -14.15 6.83
CA ASP A 251 -37.16 -13.12 6.15
C ASP A 251 -38.10 -13.72 5.09
N ASN A 252 -37.58 -14.64 4.26
CA ASN A 252 -38.37 -15.30 3.23
C ASN A 252 -37.96 -16.76 3.04
N ARG A 253 -38.77 -17.67 3.58
CA ARG A 253 -38.56 -19.14 3.52
C ARG A 253 -38.70 -19.77 2.14
N ARG A 254 -39.14 -19.02 1.12
CA ARG A 254 -39.31 -19.48 -0.26
C ARG A 254 -38.11 -19.24 -1.15
N GLN A 255 -36.99 -18.84 -0.59
CA GLN A 255 -35.75 -18.66 -1.33
C GLN A 255 -34.91 -19.94 -1.26
N ASP A 256 -34.88 -20.69 -2.35
CA ASP A 256 -34.25 -22.01 -2.39
C ASP A 256 -32.73 -21.95 -2.17
N ILE A 257 -32.03 -20.92 -2.69
CA ILE A 257 -30.58 -20.81 -2.57
C ILE A 257 -30.14 -20.58 -1.11
N PRO A 258 -30.65 -19.56 -0.39
CA PRO A 258 -30.30 -19.36 1.01
C PRO A 258 -30.74 -20.55 1.88
N LEU A 259 -31.92 -21.13 1.63
CA LEU A 259 -32.41 -22.29 2.38
C LEU A 259 -31.48 -23.49 2.20
N THR A 260 -31.07 -23.79 0.96
CA THR A 260 -30.14 -24.89 0.65
C THR A 260 -28.80 -24.64 1.33
N ALA A 261 -28.26 -23.43 1.26
CA ALA A 261 -26.99 -23.06 1.90
C ALA A 261 -27.03 -23.29 3.44
N VAL A 262 -28.15 -22.98 4.09
CA VAL A 262 -28.33 -23.23 5.53
C VAL A 262 -28.46 -24.71 5.82
N LEU A 263 -29.23 -25.46 5.05
CA LEU A 263 -29.46 -26.89 5.25
C LEU A 263 -28.19 -27.72 5.07
N THR A 264 -27.31 -27.34 4.14
CA THR A 264 -26.01 -28.01 3.90
C THR A 264 -24.90 -27.53 4.84
N SER A 265 -25.13 -26.43 5.57
CA SER A 265 -24.15 -25.86 6.48
C SER A 265 -23.97 -26.71 7.76
N PRO A 266 -22.92 -26.44 8.56
CA PRO A 266 -22.73 -27.07 9.86
C PRO A 266 -23.90 -26.92 10.84
N PHE A 267 -24.84 -26.01 10.60
CA PHE A 267 -26.05 -25.88 11.43
C PHE A 267 -27.02 -27.06 11.29
N CYS A 268 -27.17 -27.60 10.07
CA CYS A 268 -28.11 -28.71 9.80
C CYS A 268 -27.39 -29.96 9.31
N GLY A 269 -26.29 -29.82 8.55
CA GLY A 269 -25.40 -30.91 8.13
C GLY A 269 -26.01 -31.88 7.12
N LEU A 270 -27.06 -31.47 6.38
CA LEU A 270 -27.69 -32.35 5.40
C LEU A 270 -26.79 -32.54 4.17
N ASP A 271 -26.74 -33.76 3.69
CA ASP A 271 -26.06 -34.11 2.45
C ASP A 271 -26.98 -33.92 1.21
N ALA A 272 -26.41 -34.11 0.02
CA ALA A 272 -27.14 -33.94 -1.24
C ALA A 272 -28.30 -34.96 -1.42
N GLU A 273 -28.15 -36.19 -0.87
CA GLU A 273 -29.20 -37.22 -0.92
C GLU A 273 -30.35 -36.88 0.00
N GLU A 274 -30.07 -36.37 1.17
CA GLU A 274 -31.07 -35.93 2.16
C GLU A 274 -31.85 -34.73 1.66
N LEU A 275 -31.18 -33.76 1.03
CA LEU A 275 -31.81 -32.63 0.38
C LEU A 275 -32.76 -33.06 -0.76
N ALA A 276 -32.35 -34.02 -1.57
CA ALA A 276 -33.17 -34.54 -2.66
C ALA A 276 -34.47 -35.22 -2.17
N LYS A 277 -34.51 -35.71 -0.93
CA LYS A 277 -35.71 -36.32 -0.31
C LYS A 277 -36.69 -35.27 0.26
N ILE A 278 -36.24 -34.06 0.52
CA ILE A 278 -37.05 -32.97 1.08
C ILE A 278 -37.81 -32.24 -0.01
N LYS A 279 -37.35 -32.30 -1.26
CA LYS A 279 -37.99 -31.69 -2.42
C LYS A 279 -39.19 -32.54 -2.85
#